data_567c39c8da89662eb035c6f7c46970fd
#
_entry.id   567c39c8da89662eb035c6f7c46970fd
#
_cell.length_a   1.000
_cell.length_b   1.000
_cell.length_c   1.000
_cell.angle_alpha   90.00
_cell.angle_beta   90.00
_cell.angle_gamma   90.00
#
_symmetry.space_group_name_H-M   'P 1'
#
loop_
_entity.id
_entity.type
_entity.pdbx_description
1 polymer ?
#
loop_
_entity_poly.entity_id
_entity_poly.type
_entity_poly.pdbx_seq_one_letter_code
_entity_poly.pdbx_strand_id
1 'polypeptide(L)'
;MPMSNKSFEEELMQVREELCFEKEKNEKLFAELIIARNELSFQKDERGKRAAELGLANLELAFEDGEKEKRAAELGIANIELVFQNNEKEKRAAELIIANQELTFQNREKEMRAAELIIANKELAFQNEEKGKRAEELVIINTELLAFNYISSHDLQEPLRKIQTLAGRILEKETQNLSDTGKDYFHRIQSAAGRMRQLIEDLLAYSRTNIAERKFEKIELNIILEEVKAELKENIEEKHAIVKASGICEINVIPFQFRQLMHNLMRNALKFSSPQRRPHILITSRIVKGNKLNNEKLAGTKSYCHISVADNGIGFEPEYKERIFEVFQKLHDREIYEGTGIGLAIVKKIAENHDGIVTATSQLNKGATFDIYIPVTEN
;
A
#
# COMPACT_ATOMS: atom_id res chain seq x y z
N MET A 1 -39.03 13.71 10.78
CA MET A 1 -38.49 14.27 9.52
C MET A 1 -37.20 13.57 9.25
N PRO A 2 -37.03 12.87 8.16
CA PRO A 2 -35.77 12.23 7.84
C PRO A 2 -34.85 13.30 7.26
N MET A 3 -33.75 13.60 7.95
CA MET A 3 -32.68 14.38 7.37
C MET A 3 -32.02 13.56 6.27
N SER A 4 -31.90 14.16 5.13
CA SER A 4 -31.67 13.51 3.86
C SER A 4 -30.29 12.86 3.78
N ASN A 5 -30.28 11.63 3.33
CA ASN A 5 -29.12 10.86 2.86
C ASN A 5 -28.19 11.68 1.93
N LYS A 6 -28.71 12.74 1.34
CA LYS A 6 -28.00 13.64 0.43
C LYS A 6 -26.91 14.48 1.10
N SER A 7 -27.12 14.90 2.34
CA SER A 7 -26.14 15.72 3.07
C SER A 7 -24.89 14.91 3.48
N PHE A 8 -25.09 13.65 3.83
CA PHE A 8 -23.99 12.75 4.21
C PHE A 8 -23.17 12.27 2.99
N GLU A 9 -23.84 12.07 1.86
CA GLU A 9 -23.17 11.75 0.60
C GLU A 9 -22.36 12.94 0.07
N GLU A 10 -22.87 14.17 0.23
CA GLU A 10 -22.15 15.38 -0.16
C GLU A 10 -20.92 15.61 0.72
N GLU A 11 -21.03 15.41 2.05
CA GLU A 11 -19.86 15.49 2.95
C GLU A 11 -18.82 14.39 2.67
N LEU A 12 -19.27 13.19 2.39
CA LEU A 12 -18.39 12.08 2.01
C LEU A 12 -17.69 12.32 0.67
N MET A 13 -18.38 12.96 -0.24
CA MET A 13 -17.83 13.34 -1.55
C MET A 13 -16.78 14.45 -1.38
N GLN A 14 -17.04 15.43 -0.52
CA GLN A 14 -16.11 16.53 -0.24
C GLN A 14 -14.84 16.02 0.44
N VAL A 15 -14.95 15.14 1.42
CA VAL A 15 -13.79 14.51 2.07
C VAL A 15 -13.00 13.64 1.09
N ARG A 16 -13.68 13.00 0.13
CA ARG A 16 -13.02 12.22 -0.93
C ARG A 16 -12.25 13.11 -1.91
N GLU A 17 -12.80 14.24 -2.27
CA GLU A 17 -12.13 15.22 -3.14
C GLU A 17 -10.90 15.81 -2.45
N GLU A 18 -11.00 16.14 -1.16
CA GLU A 18 -9.87 16.63 -0.36
C GLU A 18 -8.76 15.56 -0.23
N LEU A 19 -9.13 14.32 0.00
CA LEU A 19 -8.18 13.20 0.05
C LEU A 19 -7.50 12.94 -1.30
N CYS A 20 -8.23 13.09 -2.39
CA CYS A 20 -7.71 12.96 -3.75
C CYS A 20 -6.73 14.10 -4.05
N PHE A 21 -7.08 15.32 -3.68
CA PHE A 21 -6.24 16.51 -3.84
C PHE A 21 -4.93 16.40 -3.03
N GLU A 22 -5.03 15.94 -1.77
CA GLU A 22 -3.83 15.71 -0.93
C GLU A 22 -2.96 14.57 -1.47
N LYS A 23 -3.55 13.57 -2.06
CA LYS A 23 -2.82 12.48 -2.72
C LYS A 23 -2.07 12.99 -3.96
N GLU A 24 -2.72 13.74 -4.82
CA GLU A 24 -2.06 14.35 -6.00
C GLU A 24 -0.91 15.30 -5.59
N LYS A 25 -1.10 16.05 -4.51
CA LYS A 25 -0.08 16.95 -3.98
C LYS A 25 1.13 16.17 -3.45
N ASN A 26 0.89 15.05 -2.78
CA ASN A 26 1.94 14.16 -2.32
C ASN A 26 2.68 13.46 -3.47
N GLU A 27 1.96 13.05 -4.51
CA GLU A 27 2.57 12.47 -5.71
C GLU A 27 3.48 13.47 -6.43
N LYS A 28 3.08 14.75 -6.53
CA LYS A 28 3.92 15.83 -7.07
C LYS A 28 5.19 16.03 -6.24
N LEU A 29 5.03 16.09 -4.92
CA LEU A 29 6.17 16.24 -4.00
C LEU A 29 7.14 15.06 -4.10
N PHE A 30 6.61 13.86 -4.28
CA PHE A 30 7.41 12.66 -4.49
C PHE A 30 8.16 12.68 -5.82
N ALA A 31 7.52 13.19 -6.88
CA ALA A 31 8.16 13.37 -8.18
C ALA A 31 9.32 14.39 -8.13
N GLU A 32 9.13 15.52 -7.42
CA GLU A 32 10.18 16.52 -7.21
C GLU A 32 11.37 15.96 -6.42
N LEU A 33 11.11 15.14 -5.41
CA LEU A 33 12.14 14.42 -4.64
C LEU A 33 12.93 13.42 -5.49
N ILE A 34 12.27 12.74 -6.40
CA ILE A 34 12.93 11.83 -7.36
C ILE A 34 13.85 12.62 -8.29
N ILE A 35 13.38 13.77 -8.81
CA ILE A 35 14.18 14.64 -9.68
C ILE A 35 15.43 15.13 -8.92
N ALA A 36 15.28 15.66 -7.72
CA ALA A 36 16.38 16.14 -6.90
C ALA A 36 17.39 15.02 -6.54
N ARG A 37 16.89 13.80 -6.29
CA ARG A 37 17.73 12.63 -6.05
C ARG A 37 18.52 12.22 -7.28
N ASN A 38 17.89 12.27 -8.45
CA ASN A 38 18.53 11.95 -9.73
C ASN A 38 19.62 12.97 -10.06
N GLU A 39 19.36 14.24 -9.78
CA GLU A 39 20.31 15.35 -9.97
C GLU A 39 21.53 15.23 -9.03
N LEU A 40 21.29 14.85 -7.77
CA LEU A 40 22.36 14.56 -6.79
C LEU A 40 23.19 13.32 -7.21
N SER A 41 22.54 12.31 -7.78
CA SER A 41 23.20 11.12 -8.33
C SER A 41 24.07 11.47 -9.53
N PHE A 42 23.55 12.29 -10.44
CA PHE A 42 24.29 12.80 -11.59
C PHE A 42 25.53 13.61 -11.17
N GLN A 43 25.39 14.49 -10.17
CA GLN A 43 26.52 15.27 -9.63
C GLN A 43 27.55 14.39 -8.92
N LYS A 44 27.14 13.30 -8.24
CA LYS A 44 28.06 12.31 -7.66
C LYS A 44 28.85 11.57 -8.74
N ASP A 45 28.18 11.20 -9.83
CA ASP A 45 28.82 10.53 -10.98
C ASP A 45 29.83 11.45 -11.69
N GLU A 46 29.45 12.72 -11.89
CA GLU A 46 30.36 13.73 -12.42
C GLU A 46 31.59 13.96 -11.50
N ARG A 47 31.36 13.97 -10.17
CA ARG A 47 32.47 14.04 -9.20
C ARG A 47 33.38 12.80 -9.27
N GLY A 48 32.81 11.63 -9.44
CA GLY A 48 33.56 10.39 -9.63
C GLY A 48 34.41 10.41 -10.89
N LYS A 49 33.86 10.89 -12.01
CA LYS A 49 34.60 11.06 -13.28
C LYS A 49 35.77 12.01 -13.14
N ARG A 50 35.57 13.14 -12.47
CA ARG A 50 36.66 14.12 -12.23
C ARG A 50 37.69 13.68 -11.23
N ALA A 51 37.30 12.87 -10.21
CA ALA A 51 38.27 12.26 -9.32
C ALA A 51 39.15 11.23 -10.06
N ALA A 52 38.58 10.51 -11.02
CA ALA A 52 39.37 9.63 -11.89
C ALA A 52 40.29 10.40 -12.85
N GLU A 53 39.85 11.54 -13.40
CA GLU A 53 40.67 12.44 -14.22
C GLU A 53 41.81 13.04 -13.40
N LEU A 54 41.56 13.41 -12.13
CA LEU A 54 42.62 13.85 -11.19
C LEU A 54 43.60 12.72 -10.84
N GLY A 55 43.11 11.48 -10.73
CA GLY A 55 43.97 10.31 -10.56
C GLY A 55 44.87 10.04 -11.75
N LEU A 56 44.35 10.20 -12.96
CA LEU A 56 45.14 10.11 -14.19
C LEU A 56 46.16 11.26 -14.29
N ALA A 57 45.79 12.49 -13.99
CA ALA A 57 46.67 13.62 -13.95
C ALA A 57 47.82 13.47 -12.90
N ASN A 58 47.54 12.84 -11.74
CA ASN A 58 48.54 12.52 -10.75
C ASN A 58 49.51 11.41 -11.21
N LEU A 59 49.03 10.44 -11.97
CA LEU A 59 49.88 9.42 -12.60
C LEU A 59 50.76 10.02 -13.72
N GLU A 60 50.20 10.95 -14.48
CA GLU A 60 50.92 11.70 -15.50
C GLU A 60 51.98 12.62 -14.90
N LEU A 61 51.64 13.28 -13.78
CA LEU A 61 52.60 14.05 -12.97
C LEU A 61 53.73 13.17 -12.42
N ALA A 62 53.43 11.96 -11.93
CA ALA A 62 54.46 11.03 -11.46
C ALA A 62 55.34 10.52 -12.61
N PHE A 63 54.79 10.34 -13.80
CA PHE A 63 55.56 10.03 -15.00
C PHE A 63 56.42 11.19 -15.45
N GLU A 64 55.88 12.43 -15.43
CA GLU A 64 56.66 13.63 -15.72
C GLU A 64 57.79 13.87 -14.71
N ASP A 65 57.55 13.59 -13.41
CA ASP A 65 58.59 13.72 -12.39
C ASP A 65 59.71 12.65 -12.53
N GLY A 66 59.34 11.42 -12.95
CA GLY A 66 60.33 10.42 -13.33
C GLY A 66 61.16 10.80 -14.58
N GLU A 67 60.54 11.52 -15.54
CA GLU A 67 61.23 12.09 -16.68
C GLU A 67 62.19 13.25 -16.29
N LYS A 68 61.76 14.08 -15.34
CA LYS A 68 62.63 15.17 -14.76
C LYS A 68 63.84 14.59 -14.03
N GLU A 69 63.71 13.50 -13.25
CA GLU A 69 64.83 12.83 -12.63
C GLU A 69 65.82 12.23 -13.61
N LYS A 70 65.36 11.63 -14.71
CA LYS A 70 66.24 11.19 -15.81
C LYS A 70 66.98 12.35 -16.46
N ARG A 71 66.29 13.43 -16.72
CA ARG A 71 66.90 14.65 -17.29
C ARG A 71 67.90 15.30 -16.32
N ALA A 72 67.62 15.29 -15.04
CA ALA A 72 68.57 15.77 -14.01
C ALA A 72 69.85 14.90 -13.93
N ALA A 73 69.78 13.62 -14.17
CA ALA A 73 70.90 12.73 -14.27
C ALA A 73 71.75 12.93 -15.55
N GLU A 74 71.08 13.24 -16.67
CA GLU A 74 71.71 13.58 -17.95
C GLU A 74 72.39 14.96 -17.92
N LEU A 75 71.94 15.88 -17.07
CA LEU A 75 72.46 17.21 -16.87
C LEU A 75 73.83 17.22 -16.19
N GLY A 76 74.29 16.15 -15.57
CA GLY A 76 75.59 15.98 -15.00
C GLY A 76 76.73 15.94 -16.05
N ILE A 77 76.45 15.90 -17.32
CA ILE A 77 77.39 15.58 -18.39
C ILE A 77 77.82 16.78 -19.25
N ALA A 78 77.10 17.90 -19.19
CA ALA A 78 77.51 18.99 -20.15
C ALA A 78 77.46 20.40 -19.56
N ASN A 79 78.59 20.93 -19.35
CA ASN A 79 78.86 22.38 -19.01
C ASN A 79 78.48 23.34 -20.15
N ILE A 80 78.02 22.83 -21.27
CA ILE A 80 77.70 23.64 -22.47
C ILE A 80 76.19 24.06 -22.45
N GLU A 81 75.44 23.57 -21.56
CA GLU A 81 73.97 23.63 -21.61
C GLU A 81 73.34 24.58 -20.60
N LEU A 82 74.09 25.43 -19.97
CA LEU A 82 73.59 26.41 -18.98
C LEU A 82 72.50 27.33 -19.61
N VAL A 83 72.71 27.69 -20.87
CA VAL A 83 71.74 28.53 -21.65
C VAL A 83 70.51 27.72 -21.95
N PHE A 84 70.61 26.46 -22.33
CA PHE A 84 69.50 25.57 -22.56
C PHE A 84 68.71 25.32 -21.25
N GLN A 85 69.42 25.16 -20.13
CA GLN A 85 68.80 25.03 -18.85
C GLN A 85 68.03 26.26 -18.38
N ASN A 86 68.46 27.46 -18.71
CA ASN A 86 67.72 28.67 -18.38
C ASN A 86 66.44 28.81 -19.26
N ASN A 87 66.56 28.51 -20.54
CA ASN A 87 65.40 28.47 -21.41
C ASN A 87 64.39 27.36 -21.00
N GLU A 88 64.88 26.22 -20.55
CA GLU A 88 64.05 25.15 -20.02
C GLU A 88 63.42 25.55 -18.69
N LYS A 89 64.14 26.25 -17.81
CA LYS A 89 63.59 26.82 -16.57
C LYS A 89 62.54 27.86 -16.81
N GLU A 90 62.74 28.75 -17.78
CA GLU A 90 61.74 29.76 -18.19
C GLU A 90 60.46 29.10 -18.78
N LYS A 91 60.65 28.07 -19.64
CA LYS A 91 59.52 27.28 -20.13
C LYS A 91 58.76 26.59 -18.99
N ARG A 92 59.50 25.96 -18.06
CA ARG A 92 58.86 25.30 -16.91
C ARG A 92 58.20 26.29 -15.95
N ALA A 93 58.77 27.48 -15.79
CA ALA A 93 58.13 28.54 -15.01
C ALA A 93 56.84 29.02 -15.67
N ALA A 94 56.83 29.13 -16.99
CA ALA A 94 55.61 29.43 -17.75
C ALA A 94 54.59 28.32 -17.66
N GLU A 95 54.99 27.03 -17.75
CA GLU A 95 54.12 25.87 -17.58
C GLU A 95 53.54 25.77 -16.17
N LEU A 96 54.38 26.07 -15.15
CA LEU A 96 53.95 26.15 -13.75
C LEU A 96 52.96 27.28 -13.50
N ILE A 97 53.12 28.41 -14.17
CA ILE A 97 52.17 29.52 -14.09
C ILE A 97 50.84 29.10 -14.72
N ILE A 98 50.87 28.40 -15.87
CA ILE A 98 49.68 27.89 -16.54
C ILE A 98 49.02 26.82 -15.65
N ALA A 99 49.78 25.85 -15.13
CA ALA A 99 49.27 24.83 -14.24
C ALA A 99 48.66 25.40 -12.94
N ASN A 100 49.31 26.44 -12.36
CA ASN A 100 48.75 27.16 -11.22
C ASN A 100 47.49 27.96 -11.55
N GLN A 101 47.44 28.56 -12.73
CA GLN A 101 46.22 29.21 -13.19
C GLN A 101 45.07 28.19 -13.38
N GLU A 102 45.39 27.05 -13.95
CA GLU A 102 44.42 25.98 -14.13
C GLU A 102 43.99 25.38 -12.79
N LEU A 103 44.92 25.16 -11.87
CA LEU A 103 44.61 24.72 -10.51
C LEU A 103 43.72 25.74 -9.76
N THR A 104 44.02 27.03 -9.95
CA THR A 104 43.22 28.12 -9.36
C THR A 104 41.80 28.15 -9.96
N PHE A 105 41.68 27.93 -11.27
CA PHE A 105 40.41 27.81 -11.94
C PHE A 105 39.61 26.61 -11.43
N GLN A 106 40.24 25.43 -11.35
CA GLN A 106 39.61 24.20 -10.84
C GLN A 106 39.19 24.33 -9.37
N ASN A 107 40.01 25.00 -8.54
CA ASN A 107 39.64 25.25 -7.15
C ASN A 107 38.43 26.17 -7.04
N ARG A 108 38.36 27.21 -7.88
CA ARG A 108 37.23 28.12 -7.94
C ARG A 108 35.94 27.40 -8.41
N GLU A 109 36.08 26.52 -9.37
CA GLU A 109 34.95 25.66 -9.81
C GLU A 109 34.47 24.71 -8.69
N LYS A 110 35.44 24.12 -7.95
CA LYS A 110 35.11 23.29 -6.78
C LYS A 110 34.40 24.06 -5.67
N GLU A 111 34.84 25.32 -5.42
CA GLU A 111 34.20 26.19 -4.43
C GLU A 111 32.77 26.56 -4.85
N MET A 112 32.57 26.89 -6.11
CA MET A 112 31.22 27.17 -6.63
C MET A 112 30.29 25.94 -6.50
N ARG A 113 30.79 24.75 -6.85
CA ARG A 113 30.02 23.50 -6.69
C ARG A 113 29.77 23.12 -5.24
N ALA A 114 30.75 23.37 -4.37
CA ALA A 114 30.55 23.18 -2.93
C ALA A 114 29.44 24.11 -2.41
N ALA A 115 29.40 25.34 -2.89
CA ALA A 115 28.33 26.30 -2.55
C ALA A 115 26.96 25.86 -3.11
N GLU A 116 26.91 25.37 -4.35
CA GLU A 116 25.67 24.80 -4.94
C GLU A 116 25.19 23.58 -4.17
N LEU A 117 26.11 22.68 -3.79
CA LEU A 117 25.78 21.51 -2.97
C LEU A 117 25.25 21.88 -1.58
N ILE A 118 25.80 22.95 -0.97
CA ILE A 118 25.31 23.46 0.32
C ILE A 118 23.88 24.00 0.17
N ILE A 119 23.60 24.72 -0.92
CA ILE A 119 22.28 25.25 -1.20
C ILE A 119 21.30 24.09 -1.46
N ALA A 120 21.68 23.12 -2.31
CA ALA A 120 20.85 21.95 -2.59
C ALA A 120 20.58 21.10 -1.33
N ASN A 121 21.57 20.94 -0.46
CA ASN A 121 21.39 20.24 0.81
C ASN A 121 20.47 21.01 1.79
N LYS A 122 20.54 22.34 1.81
CA LYS A 122 19.61 23.16 2.61
C LYS A 122 18.19 23.04 2.09
N GLU A 123 18.03 23.10 0.77
CA GLU A 123 16.73 22.90 0.13
C GLU A 123 16.14 21.52 0.43
N LEU A 124 16.98 20.48 0.33
CA LEU A 124 16.58 19.11 0.66
C LEU A 124 16.20 18.95 2.13
N ALA A 125 16.95 19.59 3.03
CA ALA A 125 16.67 19.60 4.47
C ALA A 125 15.33 20.30 4.75
N PHE A 126 15.07 21.44 4.11
CA PHE A 126 13.79 22.15 4.21
C PHE A 126 12.61 21.31 3.70
N GLN A 127 12.76 20.69 2.52
CA GLN A 127 11.73 19.82 1.95
C GLN A 127 11.46 18.59 2.83
N ASN A 128 12.51 18.02 3.45
CA ASN A 128 12.35 16.90 4.37
C ASN A 128 11.64 17.35 5.66
N GLU A 129 11.92 18.53 6.18
CA GLU A 129 11.22 19.09 7.34
C GLU A 129 9.74 19.35 7.01
N GLU A 130 9.45 19.98 5.86
CA GLU A 130 8.08 20.21 5.41
C GLU A 130 7.32 18.89 5.22
N LYS A 131 7.98 17.88 4.63
CA LYS A 131 7.40 16.55 4.47
C LYS A 131 7.13 15.89 5.82
N GLY A 132 8.03 16.07 6.79
CA GLY A 132 7.82 15.62 8.17
C GLY A 132 6.59 16.25 8.79
N LYS A 133 6.46 17.58 8.71
CA LYS A 133 5.29 18.32 9.24
C LYS A 133 3.99 17.85 8.59
N ARG A 134 3.98 17.69 7.26
CA ARG A 134 2.79 17.20 6.55
C ARG A 134 2.44 15.75 6.92
N ALA A 135 3.45 14.91 7.16
CA ALA A 135 3.23 13.55 7.63
C ALA A 135 2.59 13.54 9.02
N GLU A 136 3.05 14.39 9.92
CA GLU A 136 2.46 14.57 11.26
C GLU A 136 1.02 15.09 11.18
N GLU A 137 0.75 16.12 10.37
CA GLU A 137 -0.59 16.63 10.12
C GLU A 137 -1.53 15.55 9.58
N LEU A 138 -1.06 14.74 8.62
CA LEU A 138 -1.84 13.61 8.08
C LEU A 138 -2.14 12.57 9.15
N VAL A 139 -1.21 12.29 10.06
CA VAL A 139 -1.45 11.38 11.20
C VAL A 139 -2.51 11.96 12.13
N ILE A 140 -2.44 13.26 12.46
CA ILE A 140 -3.42 13.92 13.31
C ILE A 140 -4.81 13.89 12.66
N ILE A 141 -4.93 14.33 11.41
CA ILE A 141 -6.20 14.34 10.67
C ILE A 141 -6.77 12.92 10.55
N ASN A 142 -5.93 11.94 10.29
CA ASN A 142 -6.36 10.54 10.22
C ASN A 142 -6.88 10.06 11.59
N THR A 143 -6.20 10.43 12.68
CA THR A 143 -6.62 10.09 14.04
C THR A 143 -7.95 10.74 14.41
N GLU A 144 -8.12 12.02 14.06
CA GLU A 144 -9.38 12.75 14.26
C GLU A 144 -10.53 12.16 13.45
N LEU A 145 -10.28 11.82 12.18
CA LEU A 145 -11.27 11.18 11.31
C LEU A 145 -11.73 9.83 11.87
N LEU A 146 -10.82 9.10 12.49
CA LEU A 146 -11.12 7.82 13.11
C LEU A 146 -11.91 7.97 14.41
N ALA A 147 -11.53 8.92 15.25
CA ALA A 147 -12.28 9.27 16.45
C ALA A 147 -13.71 9.75 16.09
N PHE A 148 -13.82 10.60 15.07
CA PHE A 148 -15.11 11.04 14.53
C PHE A 148 -15.95 9.86 14.01
N ASN A 149 -15.35 8.97 13.22
CA ASN A 149 -16.04 7.77 12.71
C ASN A 149 -16.51 6.87 13.85
N TYR A 150 -15.70 6.70 14.90
CA TYR A 150 -16.06 5.89 16.07
C TYR A 150 -17.23 6.50 16.84
N ILE A 151 -17.12 7.79 17.21
CA ILE A 151 -18.16 8.50 17.98
C ILE A 151 -19.46 8.57 17.17
N SER A 152 -19.39 9.01 15.92
CA SER A 152 -20.57 9.11 15.05
C SER A 152 -21.24 7.76 14.83
N SER A 153 -20.47 6.68 14.77
CA SER A 153 -21.00 5.32 14.57
C SER A 153 -21.72 4.83 15.83
N HIS A 154 -21.15 5.07 17.01
CA HIS A 154 -21.82 4.73 18.27
C HIS A 154 -23.15 5.47 18.39
N ASP A 155 -23.14 6.77 18.12
CA ASP A 155 -24.33 7.63 18.23
C ASP A 155 -25.39 7.31 17.17
N LEU A 156 -24.99 6.70 16.06
CA LEU A 156 -25.92 6.17 15.05
C LEU A 156 -26.44 4.76 15.38
N GLN A 157 -25.65 3.93 16.04
CA GLN A 157 -26.07 2.58 16.42
C GLN A 157 -27.16 2.57 17.51
N GLU A 158 -27.09 3.49 18.48
CA GLU A 158 -28.05 3.54 19.57
C GLU A 158 -29.52 3.79 19.10
N PRO A 159 -29.79 4.84 18.29
CA PRO A 159 -31.15 5.05 17.75
C PRO A 159 -31.62 3.90 16.85
N LEU A 160 -30.73 3.29 16.05
CA LEU A 160 -31.09 2.14 15.23
C LEU A 160 -31.49 0.93 16.08
N ARG A 161 -30.77 0.68 17.16
CA ARG A 161 -31.11 -0.36 18.14
C ARG A 161 -32.48 -0.10 18.77
N LYS A 162 -32.79 1.15 19.12
CA LYS A 162 -34.10 1.54 19.64
C LYS A 162 -35.21 1.29 18.62
N ILE A 163 -35.00 1.65 17.36
CA ILE A 163 -35.94 1.41 16.26
C ILE A 163 -36.21 -0.10 16.11
N GLN A 164 -35.16 -0.92 16.06
CA GLN A 164 -35.29 -2.38 15.94
C GLN A 164 -36.05 -2.97 17.13
N THR A 165 -35.70 -2.54 18.35
CA THR A 165 -36.35 -3.04 19.57
C THR A 165 -37.82 -2.68 19.60
N LEU A 166 -38.18 -1.43 19.26
CA LEU A 166 -39.59 -0.98 19.25
C LEU A 166 -40.40 -1.66 18.15
N ALA A 167 -39.85 -1.74 16.94
CA ALA A 167 -40.50 -2.46 15.84
C ALA A 167 -40.71 -3.96 16.16
N GLY A 168 -39.69 -4.60 16.79
CA GLY A 168 -39.81 -5.96 17.27
C GLY A 168 -40.88 -6.15 18.32
N ARG A 169 -40.93 -5.26 19.33
CA ARG A 169 -41.97 -5.30 20.38
C ARG A 169 -43.40 -5.15 19.80
N ILE A 170 -43.55 -4.27 18.81
CA ILE A 170 -44.83 -4.08 18.13
C ILE A 170 -45.25 -5.36 17.38
N LEU A 171 -44.34 -5.96 16.62
CA LEU A 171 -44.57 -7.21 15.94
C LEU A 171 -44.86 -8.36 16.91
N GLU A 172 -44.20 -8.41 18.07
CA GLU A 172 -44.44 -9.45 19.06
C GLU A 172 -45.78 -9.30 19.81
N LYS A 173 -46.08 -8.06 20.25
CA LYS A 173 -47.20 -7.81 21.17
C LYS A 173 -48.51 -7.42 20.47
N GLU A 174 -48.41 -6.76 19.33
CA GLU A 174 -49.55 -6.18 18.63
C GLU A 174 -49.83 -6.89 17.29
N THR A 175 -49.20 -8.05 17.05
CA THR A 175 -49.35 -8.81 15.78
C THR A 175 -50.82 -9.05 15.40
N GLN A 176 -51.69 -9.28 16.38
CA GLN A 176 -53.14 -9.54 16.15
C GLN A 176 -53.92 -8.26 15.77
N ASN A 177 -53.40 -7.10 16.18
CA ASN A 177 -54.02 -5.79 15.95
C ASN A 177 -53.48 -5.11 14.66
N LEU A 178 -52.45 -5.67 14.05
CA LEU A 178 -51.87 -5.15 12.81
C LEU A 178 -52.49 -5.81 11.58
N SER A 179 -52.79 -4.99 10.57
CA SER A 179 -53.09 -5.51 9.23
C SER A 179 -51.84 -6.17 8.63
N ASP A 180 -52.03 -7.02 7.63
CA ASP A 180 -50.86 -7.68 6.95
C ASP A 180 -49.92 -6.64 6.31
N THR A 181 -50.44 -5.55 5.77
CA THR A 181 -49.68 -4.40 5.31
C THR A 181 -48.90 -3.73 6.45
N GLY A 182 -49.52 -3.60 7.64
CA GLY A 182 -48.85 -3.07 8.81
C GLY A 182 -47.67 -3.94 9.27
N LYS A 183 -47.85 -5.27 9.28
CA LYS A 183 -46.78 -6.22 9.58
C LYS A 183 -45.62 -6.12 8.56
N ASP A 184 -45.96 -6.05 7.26
CA ASP A 184 -44.96 -5.86 6.21
C ASP A 184 -44.15 -4.57 6.43
N TYR A 185 -44.80 -3.45 6.76
CA TYR A 185 -44.11 -2.21 7.06
C TYR A 185 -43.13 -2.33 8.25
N PHE A 186 -43.52 -2.97 9.34
CA PHE A 186 -42.65 -3.17 10.48
C PHE A 186 -41.46 -4.10 10.15
N HIS A 187 -41.66 -5.16 9.38
CA HIS A 187 -40.59 -6.01 8.89
C HIS A 187 -39.61 -5.22 8.00
N ARG A 188 -40.13 -4.37 7.13
CA ARG A 188 -39.29 -3.51 6.28
C ARG A 188 -38.50 -2.48 7.10
N ILE A 189 -39.10 -1.92 8.15
CA ILE A 189 -38.41 -1.03 9.09
C ILE A 189 -37.28 -1.77 9.81
N GLN A 190 -37.53 -2.96 10.34
CA GLN A 190 -36.51 -3.77 11.01
C GLN A 190 -35.36 -4.11 10.06
N SER A 191 -35.68 -4.56 8.85
CA SER A 191 -34.68 -4.88 7.83
C SER A 191 -33.85 -3.64 7.45
N ALA A 192 -34.49 -2.48 7.29
CA ALA A 192 -33.80 -1.24 6.98
C ALA A 192 -32.84 -0.80 8.11
N ALA A 193 -33.31 -0.85 9.37
CA ALA A 193 -32.49 -0.53 10.53
C ALA A 193 -31.34 -1.54 10.72
N GLY A 194 -31.60 -2.83 10.45
CA GLY A 194 -30.57 -3.87 10.43
C GLY A 194 -29.47 -3.61 9.39
N ARG A 195 -29.88 -3.23 8.19
CA ARG A 195 -28.93 -2.88 7.11
C ARG A 195 -28.08 -1.66 7.47
N MET A 196 -28.68 -0.61 8.06
CA MET A 196 -27.94 0.58 8.49
C MET A 196 -26.92 0.24 9.58
N ARG A 197 -27.30 -0.58 10.57
CA ARG A 197 -26.39 -1.05 11.60
C ARG A 197 -25.19 -1.79 10.98
N GLN A 198 -25.45 -2.74 10.08
CA GLN A 198 -24.39 -3.49 9.42
C GLN A 198 -23.46 -2.60 8.58
N LEU A 199 -24.00 -1.57 7.91
CA LEU A 199 -23.21 -0.59 7.18
C LEU A 199 -22.23 0.16 8.10
N ILE A 200 -22.71 0.58 9.26
CA ILE A 200 -21.92 1.28 10.26
C ILE A 200 -20.82 0.35 10.81
N GLU A 201 -21.17 -0.90 11.13
CA GLU A 201 -20.20 -1.90 11.61
C GLU A 201 -19.12 -2.20 10.57
N ASP A 202 -19.50 -2.39 9.31
CA ASP A 202 -18.56 -2.65 8.23
C ASP A 202 -17.67 -1.42 7.93
N LEU A 203 -18.20 -0.21 8.02
CA LEU A 203 -17.44 1.02 7.86
C LEU A 203 -16.41 1.22 8.98
N LEU A 204 -16.82 0.95 10.22
CA LEU A 204 -15.91 0.95 11.37
C LEU A 204 -14.80 -0.10 11.21
N ALA A 205 -15.17 -1.29 10.76
CA ALA A 205 -14.20 -2.36 10.50
C ALA A 205 -13.19 -1.93 9.42
N TYR A 206 -13.65 -1.34 8.32
CA TYR A 206 -12.80 -0.79 7.27
C TYR A 206 -11.86 0.30 7.78
N SER A 207 -12.39 1.21 8.60
CA SER A 207 -11.61 2.29 9.22
C SER A 207 -10.52 1.76 10.15
N ARG A 208 -10.85 0.78 11.01
CA ARG A 208 -9.91 0.16 11.95
C ARG A 208 -8.76 -0.60 11.29
N THR A 209 -8.94 -1.12 10.08
CA THR A 209 -7.85 -1.78 9.35
C THR A 209 -6.67 -0.84 9.04
N ASN A 210 -6.88 0.47 9.10
CA ASN A 210 -5.82 1.46 8.87
C ASN A 210 -4.94 1.74 10.11
N ILE A 211 -5.41 1.42 11.34
CA ILE A 211 -4.82 1.93 12.59
C ILE A 211 -4.32 0.84 13.52
N ALA A 212 -4.88 -0.36 13.45
CA ALA A 212 -4.44 -1.42 14.35
C ALA A 212 -2.91 -1.47 14.38
N GLU A 213 -2.32 -1.44 15.56
CA GLU A 213 -0.89 -1.68 15.73
C GLU A 213 -0.52 -2.84 14.81
N ARG A 214 0.39 -2.59 13.86
CA ARG A 214 0.81 -3.59 12.87
C ARG A 214 1.70 -4.63 13.54
N LYS A 215 1.15 -5.32 14.52
CA LYS A 215 1.83 -6.40 15.20
C LYS A 215 1.65 -7.67 14.37
N PHE A 216 2.67 -7.95 13.58
CA PHE A 216 2.74 -9.19 12.83
C PHE A 216 3.10 -10.33 13.76
N GLU A 217 2.38 -11.43 13.63
CA GLU A 217 2.61 -12.67 14.39
C GLU A 217 2.63 -13.84 13.41
N LYS A 218 3.49 -14.78 13.71
CA LYS A 218 3.60 -16.03 12.96
C LYS A 218 2.54 -17.00 13.47
N ILE A 219 1.56 -17.30 12.61
CA ILE A 219 0.39 -18.09 13.00
C ILE A 219 0.08 -19.15 11.93
N GLU A 220 -0.38 -20.30 12.36
CA GLU A 220 -0.96 -21.30 11.46
C GLU A 220 -2.32 -20.82 10.97
N LEU A 221 -2.50 -20.73 9.67
CA LEU A 221 -3.76 -20.31 9.06
C LEU A 221 -4.95 -21.17 9.52
N ASN A 222 -4.69 -22.44 9.89
CA ASN A 222 -5.73 -23.35 10.38
C ASN A 222 -6.39 -22.85 11.68
N ILE A 223 -5.63 -22.21 12.58
CA ILE A 223 -6.18 -21.64 13.82
C ILE A 223 -7.23 -20.57 13.47
N ILE A 224 -6.87 -19.67 12.59
CA ILE A 224 -7.79 -18.62 12.13
C ILE A 224 -9.03 -19.22 11.46
N LEU A 225 -8.86 -20.27 10.65
CA LEU A 225 -9.96 -20.91 9.96
C LEU A 225 -10.94 -21.59 10.93
N GLU A 226 -10.45 -22.25 11.99
CA GLU A 226 -11.32 -22.88 12.98
C GLU A 226 -12.08 -21.83 13.81
N GLU A 227 -11.46 -20.70 14.16
CA GLU A 227 -12.15 -19.57 14.78
C GLU A 227 -13.28 -19.05 13.90
N VAL A 228 -13.00 -18.80 12.61
CA VAL A 228 -14.01 -18.29 11.66
C VAL A 228 -15.12 -19.33 11.42
N LYS A 229 -14.81 -20.61 11.37
CA LYS A 229 -15.83 -21.67 11.27
C LYS A 229 -16.73 -21.68 12.50
N ALA A 230 -16.17 -21.49 13.68
CA ALA A 230 -16.94 -21.39 14.92
C ALA A 230 -17.89 -20.19 14.91
N GLU A 231 -17.42 -19.03 14.45
CA GLU A 231 -18.24 -17.81 14.29
C GLU A 231 -19.39 -18.01 13.28
N LEU A 232 -19.16 -18.74 12.18
CA LEU A 232 -20.12 -18.96 11.11
C LEU A 232 -20.89 -20.27 11.24
N LYS A 233 -20.81 -20.95 12.40
CA LYS A 233 -21.36 -22.28 12.63
C LYS A 233 -22.84 -22.38 12.26
N GLU A 234 -23.67 -21.46 12.74
CA GLU A 234 -25.10 -21.43 12.47
C GLU A 234 -25.40 -21.36 10.96
N ASN A 235 -24.70 -20.46 10.24
CA ASN A 235 -24.88 -20.32 8.79
C ASN A 235 -24.40 -21.55 8.01
N ILE A 236 -23.33 -22.21 8.49
CA ILE A 236 -22.80 -23.44 7.89
C ILE A 236 -23.80 -24.59 8.07
N GLU A 237 -24.36 -24.73 9.28
CA GLU A 237 -25.34 -25.77 9.62
C GLU A 237 -26.67 -25.55 8.88
N GLU A 238 -27.22 -24.32 8.90
CA GLU A 238 -28.47 -23.97 8.22
C GLU A 238 -28.41 -24.29 6.73
N LYS A 239 -27.30 -23.96 6.07
CA LYS A 239 -27.12 -24.21 4.64
C LYS A 239 -26.53 -25.58 4.31
N HIS A 240 -26.30 -26.40 5.33
CA HIS A 240 -25.61 -27.70 5.20
C HIS A 240 -24.28 -27.59 4.42
N ALA A 241 -23.55 -26.47 4.57
CA ALA A 241 -22.35 -26.19 3.81
C ALA A 241 -21.21 -27.13 4.17
N ILE A 242 -20.36 -27.44 3.19
CA ILE A 242 -19.11 -28.20 3.37
C ILE A 242 -17.96 -27.21 3.26
N VAL A 243 -17.18 -27.08 4.33
CA VAL A 243 -15.95 -26.28 4.36
C VAL A 243 -14.75 -27.21 4.50
N LYS A 244 -13.90 -27.23 3.48
CA LYS A 244 -12.65 -28.02 3.46
C LYS A 244 -11.44 -27.11 3.42
N ALA A 245 -10.44 -27.44 4.20
CA ALA A 245 -9.14 -26.77 4.20
C ALA A 245 -8.04 -27.78 3.93
N SER A 246 -7.04 -27.44 3.12
CA SER A 246 -5.91 -28.31 2.80
C SER A 246 -4.66 -27.51 2.44
N GLY A 247 -3.49 -28.08 2.66
CA GLY A 247 -2.20 -27.46 2.34
C GLY A 247 -1.92 -26.21 3.20
N ILE A 248 -2.36 -26.22 4.45
CA ILE A 248 -2.32 -25.04 5.32
C ILE A 248 -0.89 -24.72 5.72
N CYS A 249 -0.46 -23.48 5.45
CA CYS A 249 0.87 -22.98 5.80
C CYS A 249 0.83 -22.02 6.99
N GLU A 250 1.98 -21.88 7.64
CA GLU A 250 2.24 -20.85 8.63
C GLU A 250 2.51 -19.51 7.92
N ILE A 251 1.91 -18.44 8.37
CA ILE A 251 2.00 -17.11 7.78
C ILE A 251 2.32 -16.04 8.82
N ASN A 252 3.04 -15.02 8.42
CA ASN A 252 3.32 -13.85 9.27
C ASN A 252 2.32 -12.75 8.93
N VAL A 253 1.32 -12.57 9.80
CA VAL A 253 0.18 -11.68 9.56
C VAL A 253 -0.25 -10.97 10.84
N ILE A 254 -1.13 -9.99 10.72
CA ILE A 254 -1.85 -9.38 11.84
C ILE A 254 -3.09 -10.24 12.10
N PRO A 255 -3.15 -11.04 13.20
CA PRO A 255 -4.14 -12.10 13.38
C PRO A 255 -5.59 -11.62 13.27
N PHE A 256 -5.90 -10.50 13.91
CA PHE A 256 -7.24 -9.91 13.89
C PHE A 256 -7.68 -9.52 12.46
N GLN A 257 -6.80 -8.88 11.69
CA GLN A 257 -7.12 -8.48 10.31
C GLN A 257 -7.30 -9.71 9.43
N PHE A 258 -6.44 -10.71 9.59
CA PHE A 258 -6.49 -11.90 8.77
C PHE A 258 -7.73 -12.76 9.06
N ARG A 259 -8.15 -12.85 10.34
CA ARG A 259 -9.42 -13.44 10.71
C ARG A 259 -10.60 -12.73 10.05
N GLN A 260 -10.60 -11.41 10.03
CA GLN A 260 -11.63 -10.61 9.37
C GLN A 260 -11.65 -10.83 7.85
N LEU A 261 -10.48 -10.95 7.22
CA LEU A 261 -10.35 -11.29 5.79
C LEU A 261 -11.03 -12.63 5.50
N MET A 262 -10.67 -13.68 6.26
CA MET A 262 -11.23 -15.01 6.08
C MET A 262 -12.72 -15.06 6.38
N HIS A 263 -13.17 -14.36 7.43
CA HIS A 263 -14.60 -14.25 7.77
C HIS A 263 -15.40 -13.62 6.61
N ASN A 264 -14.89 -12.52 6.01
CA ASN A 264 -15.58 -11.87 4.90
C ASN A 264 -15.69 -12.78 3.67
N LEU A 265 -14.62 -13.52 3.33
CA LEU A 265 -14.65 -14.45 2.19
C LEU A 265 -15.59 -15.63 2.43
N MET A 266 -15.51 -16.27 3.60
CA MET A 266 -16.36 -17.40 3.93
C MET A 266 -17.83 -17.00 4.06
N ARG A 267 -18.12 -15.86 4.67
CA ARG A 267 -19.48 -15.30 4.75
C ARG A 267 -20.05 -15.01 3.35
N ASN A 268 -19.23 -14.46 2.43
CA ASN A 268 -19.63 -14.24 1.07
C ASN A 268 -19.91 -15.55 0.33
N ALA A 269 -19.08 -16.57 0.47
CA ALA A 269 -19.29 -17.88 -0.11
C ALA A 269 -20.61 -18.55 0.35
N LEU A 270 -20.91 -18.43 1.65
CA LEU A 270 -22.18 -18.90 2.19
C LEU A 270 -23.36 -18.07 1.68
N LYS A 271 -23.24 -16.75 1.66
CA LYS A 271 -24.30 -15.85 1.25
C LYS A 271 -24.69 -16.02 -0.22
N PHE A 272 -23.70 -16.07 -1.11
CA PHE A 272 -23.90 -16.20 -2.56
C PHE A 272 -23.94 -17.66 -3.02
N SER A 273 -24.29 -18.56 -2.13
CA SER A 273 -24.49 -19.96 -2.47
C SER A 273 -25.68 -20.13 -3.41
N SER A 274 -25.58 -21.10 -4.33
CA SER A 274 -26.70 -21.46 -5.22
C SER A 274 -27.77 -22.24 -4.45
N PRO A 275 -29.06 -21.91 -4.59
CA PRO A 275 -30.13 -22.68 -3.97
C PRO A 275 -30.28 -24.09 -4.54
N GLN A 276 -29.69 -24.37 -5.72
CA GLN A 276 -29.84 -25.66 -6.42
C GLN A 276 -28.76 -26.68 -6.03
N ARG A 277 -27.77 -26.29 -5.23
CA ARG A 277 -26.66 -27.18 -4.85
C ARG A 277 -26.12 -26.84 -3.47
N ARG A 278 -25.64 -27.88 -2.79
CA ARG A 278 -25.05 -27.75 -1.48
C ARG A 278 -23.82 -26.85 -1.55
N PRO A 279 -23.69 -25.83 -0.69
CA PRO A 279 -22.53 -24.98 -0.67
C PRO A 279 -21.25 -25.75 -0.35
N HIS A 280 -20.22 -25.53 -1.14
CA HIS A 280 -18.92 -26.15 -0.98
C HIS A 280 -17.86 -25.06 -1.02
N ILE A 281 -17.11 -24.92 0.08
CA ILE A 281 -16.03 -23.93 0.22
C ILE A 281 -14.73 -24.71 0.37
N LEU A 282 -13.80 -24.50 -0.55
CA LEU A 282 -12.48 -25.09 -0.54
C LEU A 282 -11.44 -24.01 -0.28
N ILE A 283 -10.67 -24.18 0.80
CA ILE A 283 -9.60 -23.27 1.17
C ILE A 283 -8.28 -24.04 1.04
N THR A 284 -7.38 -23.50 0.23
CA THR A 284 -6.04 -24.09 0.06
C THR A 284 -4.98 -23.04 0.27
N SER A 285 -3.83 -23.42 0.80
CA SER A 285 -2.69 -22.53 0.83
C SER A 285 -1.39 -23.26 0.48
N ARG A 286 -0.46 -22.54 -0.14
CA ARG A 286 0.85 -23.05 -0.53
C ARG A 286 1.84 -21.91 -0.68
N ILE A 287 3.11 -22.18 -0.45
CA ILE A 287 4.18 -21.23 -0.71
C ILE A 287 4.59 -21.37 -2.19
N VAL A 288 4.60 -20.23 -2.90
CA VAL A 288 4.91 -20.17 -4.33
C VAL A 288 5.88 -19.03 -4.60
N LYS A 289 6.88 -19.24 -5.44
CA LYS A 289 7.75 -18.16 -5.90
C LYS A 289 7.02 -17.25 -6.88
N GLY A 290 7.25 -15.95 -6.80
CA GLY A 290 6.57 -14.94 -7.63
C GLY A 290 6.72 -15.17 -9.13
N ASN A 291 7.88 -15.70 -9.59
CA ASN A 291 8.11 -16.02 -11.01
C ASN A 291 7.22 -17.15 -11.56
N LYS A 292 6.58 -17.93 -10.69
CA LYS A 292 5.61 -18.98 -11.08
C LYS A 292 4.17 -18.46 -11.07
N LEU A 293 3.97 -17.24 -10.65
CA LEU A 293 2.68 -16.58 -10.58
C LEU A 293 2.60 -15.63 -11.78
N ASN A 294 1.76 -15.93 -12.77
CA ASN A 294 1.53 -15.10 -13.96
C ASN A 294 0.81 -13.77 -13.56
N ASN A 295 1.43 -12.98 -12.69
CA ASN A 295 0.87 -11.72 -12.21
C ASN A 295 1.98 -10.67 -12.14
N GLU A 296 1.91 -9.66 -12.99
CA GLU A 296 2.89 -8.59 -13.12
C GLU A 296 3.04 -7.72 -11.85
N LYS A 297 2.03 -7.74 -10.96
CA LYS A 297 2.06 -7.01 -9.69
C LYS A 297 2.91 -7.71 -8.62
N LEU A 298 3.33 -8.95 -8.85
CA LEU A 298 4.11 -9.74 -7.90
C LEU A 298 5.59 -9.79 -8.31
N ALA A 299 6.47 -9.43 -7.38
CA ALA A 299 7.91 -9.48 -7.62
C ALA A 299 8.37 -10.94 -7.81
N GLY A 300 8.95 -11.25 -8.98
CA GLY A 300 9.37 -12.60 -9.33
C GLY A 300 10.39 -13.24 -8.38
N THR A 301 11.17 -12.41 -7.68
CA THR A 301 12.22 -12.83 -6.73
C THR A 301 11.70 -13.20 -5.34
N LYS A 302 10.48 -12.78 -4.98
CA LYS A 302 9.90 -13.03 -3.65
C LYS A 302 9.10 -14.33 -3.62
N SER A 303 9.04 -14.95 -2.44
CA SER A 303 8.14 -16.06 -2.13
C SER A 303 6.84 -15.51 -1.54
N TYR A 304 5.72 -16.12 -1.91
CA TYR A 304 4.39 -15.74 -1.44
C TYR A 304 3.66 -16.94 -0.86
N CYS A 305 2.96 -16.74 0.24
CA CYS A 305 1.90 -17.65 0.64
C CYS A 305 0.68 -17.34 -0.22
N HIS A 306 0.36 -18.21 -1.15
CA HIS A 306 -0.84 -18.17 -1.97
C HIS A 306 -1.97 -18.89 -1.26
N ILE A 307 -2.99 -18.15 -0.88
CA ILE A 307 -4.20 -18.65 -0.24
C ILE A 307 -5.33 -18.52 -1.25
N SER A 308 -6.01 -19.63 -1.53
CA SER A 308 -7.14 -19.66 -2.46
C SER A 308 -8.41 -20.08 -1.71
N VAL A 309 -9.46 -19.28 -1.85
CA VAL A 309 -10.80 -19.55 -1.31
C VAL A 309 -11.75 -19.70 -2.49
N ALA A 310 -12.16 -20.92 -2.76
CA ALA A 310 -13.05 -21.25 -3.87
C ALA A 310 -14.43 -21.68 -3.35
N ASP A 311 -15.49 -21.17 -3.96
CA ASP A 311 -16.87 -21.57 -3.71
C ASP A 311 -17.52 -22.09 -4.98
N ASN A 312 -18.61 -22.84 -4.81
CA ASN A 312 -19.46 -23.31 -5.90
C ASN A 312 -20.78 -22.51 -5.99
N GLY A 313 -20.78 -21.26 -5.59
CA GLY A 313 -21.95 -20.40 -5.54
C GLY A 313 -22.45 -19.95 -6.93
N ILE A 314 -23.23 -18.88 -6.94
CA ILE A 314 -23.80 -18.30 -8.17
C ILE A 314 -22.74 -17.69 -9.09
N GLY A 315 -21.57 -17.34 -8.56
CA GLY A 315 -20.53 -16.64 -9.29
C GLY A 315 -20.94 -15.24 -9.74
N PHE A 316 -20.09 -14.64 -10.56
CA PHE A 316 -20.32 -13.33 -11.19
C PHE A 316 -19.60 -13.27 -12.56
N GLU A 317 -19.98 -12.28 -13.37
CA GLU A 317 -19.39 -12.09 -14.69
C GLU A 317 -17.92 -11.65 -14.56
N PRO A 318 -17.01 -12.22 -15.36
CA PRO A 318 -15.56 -11.98 -15.25
C PRO A 318 -15.13 -10.52 -15.39
N GLU A 319 -15.93 -9.68 -16.03
CA GLU A 319 -15.69 -8.25 -16.20
C GLU A 319 -15.68 -7.48 -14.87
N TYR A 320 -16.38 -7.99 -13.85
CA TYR A 320 -16.45 -7.34 -12.54
C TYR A 320 -15.33 -7.71 -11.57
N LYS A 321 -14.38 -8.55 -11.97
CA LYS A 321 -13.30 -9.08 -11.12
C LYS A 321 -12.47 -8.01 -10.36
N GLU A 322 -12.36 -6.81 -10.90
CA GLU A 322 -11.67 -5.68 -10.25
C GLU A 322 -12.66 -4.83 -9.44
N ARG A 323 -13.85 -4.58 -9.98
CA ARG A 323 -14.85 -3.71 -9.37
C ARG A 323 -15.47 -4.25 -8.09
N ILE A 324 -15.51 -5.57 -7.91
CA ILE A 324 -16.03 -6.20 -6.69
C ILE A 324 -15.27 -5.80 -5.41
N PHE A 325 -14.05 -5.30 -5.55
CA PHE A 325 -13.22 -4.82 -4.44
C PHE A 325 -13.39 -3.33 -4.15
N GLU A 326 -14.19 -2.61 -4.90
CA GLU A 326 -14.51 -1.21 -4.64
C GLU A 326 -15.53 -1.10 -3.50
N VAL A 327 -15.44 -0.02 -2.73
CA VAL A 327 -16.36 0.23 -1.62
C VAL A 327 -17.77 0.47 -2.14
N PHE A 328 -18.78 -0.14 -1.49
CA PHE A 328 -20.20 -0.04 -1.84
C PHE A 328 -20.59 -0.71 -3.17
N GLN A 329 -19.74 -1.50 -3.79
CA GLN A 329 -20.08 -2.23 -5.01
C GLN A 329 -20.93 -3.46 -4.70
N LYS A 330 -21.99 -3.64 -5.48
CA LYS A 330 -22.91 -4.78 -5.45
C LYS A 330 -23.22 -5.17 -6.89
N LEU A 331 -23.12 -6.45 -7.20
CA LEU A 331 -23.37 -6.99 -8.54
C LEU A 331 -24.79 -7.54 -8.73
N HIS A 332 -25.46 -7.85 -7.63
CA HIS A 332 -26.79 -8.46 -7.66
C HIS A 332 -27.85 -7.55 -7.04
N ASP A 333 -29.08 -7.70 -7.49
CA ASP A 333 -30.20 -6.89 -7.04
C ASP A 333 -30.37 -6.88 -5.52
N ARG A 334 -30.72 -5.70 -4.98
CA ARG A 334 -30.84 -5.42 -3.56
C ARG A 334 -31.88 -6.28 -2.83
N GLU A 335 -32.85 -6.86 -3.56
CA GLU A 335 -33.94 -7.62 -2.99
C GLU A 335 -33.59 -9.08 -2.71
N ILE A 336 -32.58 -9.63 -3.41
CA ILE A 336 -32.25 -11.06 -3.32
C ILE A 336 -31.06 -11.31 -2.37
N TYR A 337 -30.07 -10.40 -2.34
CA TYR A 337 -28.87 -10.60 -1.54
C TYR A 337 -28.56 -9.38 -0.66
N GLU A 338 -28.83 -9.51 0.64
CA GLU A 338 -28.51 -8.47 1.62
C GLU A 338 -26.98 -8.26 1.76
N GLY A 339 -26.55 -7.02 1.93
CA GLY A 339 -25.14 -6.70 2.22
C GLY A 339 -24.80 -5.25 1.95
N THR A 340 -23.66 -4.84 2.47
CA THR A 340 -23.16 -3.46 2.46
C THR A 340 -22.32 -3.12 1.24
N GLY A 341 -21.66 -4.11 0.63
CA GLY A 341 -20.69 -3.91 -0.45
C GLY A 341 -19.30 -3.46 0.05
N ILE A 342 -19.03 -3.59 1.37
CA ILE A 342 -17.75 -3.19 1.97
C ILE A 342 -16.83 -4.41 2.22
N GLY A 343 -17.41 -5.61 2.38
CA GLY A 343 -16.67 -6.80 2.80
C GLY A 343 -15.45 -7.14 1.93
N LEU A 344 -15.60 -7.09 0.58
CA LEU A 344 -14.46 -7.35 -0.32
C LEU A 344 -13.46 -6.19 -0.38
N ALA A 345 -13.91 -4.97 -0.16
CA ALA A 345 -13.00 -3.83 -0.01
C ALA A 345 -12.12 -3.97 1.25
N ILE A 346 -12.68 -4.51 2.35
CA ILE A 346 -11.92 -4.88 3.56
C ILE A 346 -10.90 -5.95 3.23
N VAL A 347 -11.27 -7.00 2.49
CA VAL A 347 -10.35 -8.06 2.07
C VAL A 347 -9.16 -7.49 1.30
N LYS A 348 -9.42 -6.63 0.33
CA LYS A 348 -8.36 -5.96 -0.44
C LYS A 348 -7.46 -5.11 0.45
N LYS A 349 -8.05 -4.29 1.32
CA LYS A 349 -7.30 -3.42 2.23
C LYS A 349 -6.42 -4.20 3.20
N ILE A 350 -6.91 -5.33 3.72
CA ILE A 350 -6.13 -6.21 4.58
C ILE A 350 -4.97 -6.85 3.79
N ALA A 351 -5.21 -7.33 2.58
CA ALA A 351 -4.13 -7.85 1.74
C ALA A 351 -3.05 -6.79 1.50
N GLU A 352 -3.44 -5.55 1.15
CA GLU A 352 -2.53 -4.41 0.98
C GLU A 352 -1.75 -4.05 2.25
N ASN A 353 -2.38 -4.12 3.44
CA ASN A 353 -1.70 -3.89 4.72
C ASN A 353 -0.60 -4.93 5.03
N HIS A 354 -0.68 -6.09 4.39
CA HIS A 354 0.29 -7.17 4.46
C HIS A 354 1.25 -7.19 3.25
N ASP A 355 1.36 -6.07 2.52
CA ASP A 355 2.15 -5.95 1.28
C ASP A 355 1.80 -7.03 0.24
N GLY A 356 0.59 -7.54 0.33
CA GLY A 356 0.04 -8.57 -0.52
C GLY A 356 -0.94 -8.03 -1.55
N ILE A 357 -1.49 -8.93 -2.35
CA ILE A 357 -2.56 -8.64 -3.31
C ILE A 357 -3.68 -9.67 -3.21
N VAL A 358 -4.87 -9.28 -3.64
CA VAL A 358 -5.99 -10.18 -3.83
C VAL A 358 -6.49 -10.09 -5.28
N THR A 359 -6.84 -11.22 -5.85
CA THR A 359 -7.47 -11.32 -7.17
C THR A 359 -8.70 -12.21 -7.08
N ALA A 360 -9.59 -12.09 -8.05
CA ALA A 360 -10.78 -12.92 -8.12
C ALA A 360 -10.97 -13.46 -9.55
N THR A 361 -11.40 -14.71 -9.62
CA THR A 361 -11.86 -15.35 -10.84
C THR A 361 -13.24 -15.94 -10.60
N SER A 362 -14.14 -15.82 -11.56
CA SER A 362 -15.50 -16.32 -11.42
C SER A 362 -16.13 -16.64 -12.76
N GLN A 363 -17.11 -17.50 -12.72
CA GLN A 363 -18.00 -17.78 -13.83
C GLN A 363 -19.43 -17.94 -13.29
N LEU A 364 -20.38 -17.30 -13.98
CA LEU A 364 -21.80 -17.42 -13.63
C LEU A 364 -22.23 -18.87 -13.46
N ASN A 365 -22.95 -19.15 -12.38
CA ASN A 365 -23.44 -20.45 -11.99
C ASN A 365 -22.38 -21.55 -11.74
N LYS A 366 -21.11 -21.18 -11.64
CA LYS A 366 -20.02 -22.13 -11.30
C LYS A 366 -19.33 -21.81 -9.99
N GLY A 367 -19.48 -20.56 -9.51
CA GLY A 367 -18.88 -20.08 -8.29
C GLY A 367 -17.76 -19.07 -8.53
N ALA A 368 -17.07 -18.73 -7.47
CA ALA A 368 -15.94 -17.78 -7.48
C ALA A 368 -14.72 -18.36 -6.75
N THR A 369 -13.56 -17.84 -7.12
CA THR A 369 -12.30 -18.14 -6.46
C THR A 369 -11.59 -16.82 -6.16
N PHE A 370 -11.23 -16.63 -4.91
CA PHE A 370 -10.46 -15.49 -4.43
C PHE A 370 -9.06 -15.96 -4.08
N ASP A 371 -8.07 -15.40 -4.75
CA ASP A 371 -6.66 -15.72 -4.55
C ASP A 371 -5.94 -14.58 -3.87
N ILE A 372 -5.37 -14.84 -2.69
CA ILE A 372 -4.64 -13.92 -1.85
C ILE A 372 -3.16 -14.31 -1.86
N TYR A 373 -2.30 -13.33 -2.06
CA TYR A 373 -0.85 -13.52 -2.10
C TYR A 373 -0.20 -12.65 -1.04
N ILE A 374 0.33 -13.25 0.00
CA ILE A 374 1.02 -12.57 1.10
C ILE A 374 2.52 -12.86 0.99
N PRO A 375 3.40 -11.84 0.97
CA PRO A 375 4.85 -12.07 0.95
C PRO A 375 5.30 -12.89 2.15
N VAL A 376 6.14 -13.89 1.91
CA VAL A 376 6.81 -14.62 2.99
C VAL A 376 8.15 -13.93 3.24
N THR A 377 8.34 -13.42 4.44
CA THR A 377 9.65 -12.96 4.90
C THR A 377 10.53 -14.19 5.10
N GLU A 378 11.53 -14.37 4.26
CA GLU A 378 12.61 -15.33 4.53
C GLU A 378 13.38 -14.79 5.74
N ASN A 379 13.39 -15.55 6.84
CA ASN A 379 14.27 -15.27 7.98
C ASN A 379 15.71 -15.60 7.63
#